data_c953504689abbbd2fdb15313bab16968
#
_entry.id   c953504689abbbd2fdb15313bab16968
#
_cell.length_a   1.000
_cell.length_b   1.000
_cell.length_c   1.000
_cell.angle_alpha   90.00
_cell.angle_beta   90.00
_cell.angle_gamma   90.00
#
_symmetry.space_group_name_H-M   'P 1'
#
loop_
_entity.id
_entity.type
_entity.pdbx_description
1 polymer ?
#
loop_
_entity_poly.entity_id
_entity_poly.type
_entity_poly.pdbx_seq_one_letter_code
_entity_poly.pdbx_strand_id
1 'polypeptide(L)'
;MLTARVSTVAPSIPTRGKTAVASSKKSVARAASSRVVAARAMAEGPGPFPELAVFDLDACFWDEEMYTLRDIVDPAKSVRGSLGEGVGEGVVSAMSGDVAISINPGALKALQEYHAGKYPGMRIAAASSADTPLAVRIGRSALDVLEIVPGVTARQVFALGWPKGFDGNMQIGRTPPLSSNKSQTHFPILKKETGVGFDRMLFFDDCNWGDHCAAVANGCQDEVTKLGPVVVRTPRGLQVAEWEKGLQLYTDRARKLQTAS
;
A
#
# COMPACT_ATOMS: atom_id res chain seq x y z
N MET A 1 28.11 -65.08 -27.28
CA MET A 1 29.40 -64.41 -27.04
C MET A 1 29.43 -63.11 -27.79
N LEU A 2 29.21 -61.98 -27.14
CA LEU A 2 29.44 -60.64 -27.70
C LEU A 2 30.02 -59.79 -26.58
N THR A 3 31.24 -59.39 -26.78
CA THR A 3 32.06 -58.58 -25.87
C THR A 3 31.73 -57.12 -26.02
N ALA A 4 31.24 -56.47 -24.93
CA ALA A 4 31.06 -55.05 -24.85
C ALA A 4 32.38 -54.32 -24.50
N ARG A 5 32.78 -53.34 -25.31
CA ARG A 5 33.91 -52.46 -25.02
C ARG A 5 33.43 -51.30 -24.13
N VAL A 6 34.09 -51.11 -23.00
CA VAL A 6 33.96 -49.96 -22.12
C VAL A 6 34.91 -48.89 -22.61
N SER A 7 34.38 -47.71 -22.95
CA SER A 7 35.15 -46.49 -23.25
C SER A 7 35.18 -45.59 -22.02
N THR A 8 36.33 -45.39 -21.44
CA THR A 8 36.60 -44.44 -20.35
C THR A 8 36.82 -43.06 -20.92
N VAL A 9 35.98 -42.09 -20.55
CA VAL A 9 36.17 -40.65 -20.83
C VAL A 9 36.64 -40.01 -19.53
N ALA A 10 37.83 -39.35 -19.64
CA ALA A 10 38.43 -38.57 -18.55
C ALA A 10 37.67 -37.24 -18.31
N PRO A 11 37.57 -36.72 -17.05
CA PRO A 11 36.92 -35.46 -16.80
C PRO A 11 37.87 -34.29 -17.09
N SER A 12 37.36 -33.34 -17.87
CA SER A 12 38.01 -32.04 -18.11
C SER A 12 37.73 -31.09 -16.93
N ILE A 13 38.81 -30.47 -16.44
CA ILE A 13 38.79 -29.46 -15.36
C ILE A 13 38.31 -28.13 -15.94
N PRO A 14 37.31 -27.43 -15.35
CA PRO A 14 36.93 -26.10 -15.77
C PRO A 14 37.88 -25.04 -15.17
N THR A 15 38.43 -24.23 -16.01
CA THR A 15 39.21 -23.04 -15.70
C THR A 15 38.37 -21.98 -14.97
N ARG A 16 38.90 -21.50 -13.86
CA ARG A 16 38.37 -20.44 -13.00
C ARG A 16 38.35 -19.10 -13.77
N GLY A 17 37.18 -18.69 -14.26
CA GLY A 17 36.92 -17.36 -14.80
C GLY A 17 36.71 -16.34 -13.68
N LYS A 18 37.49 -15.30 -13.64
CA LYS A 18 37.36 -14.12 -12.77
C LYS A 18 36.17 -13.26 -13.24
N THR A 19 35.07 -13.27 -12.52
CA THR A 19 34.02 -12.23 -12.65
C THR A 19 33.38 -11.97 -11.28
N ALA A 20 33.97 -11.04 -10.55
CA ALA A 20 33.33 -10.49 -9.37
C ALA A 20 33.85 -9.08 -9.09
N VAL A 21 33.39 -8.06 -9.80
CA VAL A 21 33.47 -6.64 -9.37
C VAL A 21 32.43 -5.81 -10.16
N ALA A 22 31.15 -6.14 -10.11
CA ALA A 22 30.12 -5.28 -10.69
C ALA A 22 28.92 -5.01 -9.75
N SER A 23 28.82 -5.72 -8.60
CA SER A 23 27.66 -5.63 -7.73
C SER A 23 27.75 -4.50 -6.68
N SER A 24 28.93 -4.01 -6.32
CA SER A 24 29.08 -3.07 -5.22
C SER A 24 28.76 -1.60 -5.58
N LYS A 25 28.93 -1.21 -6.84
CA LYS A 25 28.69 0.19 -7.26
C LYS A 25 27.20 0.58 -7.37
N LYS A 26 26.32 -0.37 -7.68
CA LYS A 26 24.87 -0.10 -7.79
C LYS A 26 24.19 0.05 -6.41
N SER A 27 24.65 -0.67 -5.39
CA SER A 27 24.09 -0.56 -4.03
C SER A 27 24.49 0.75 -3.33
N VAL A 28 25.71 1.22 -3.56
CA VAL A 28 26.20 2.49 -2.98
C VAL A 28 25.51 3.70 -3.61
N ALA A 29 25.28 3.70 -4.94
CA ALA A 29 24.55 4.78 -5.62
C ALA A 29 23.07 4.86 -5.20
N ARG A 30 22.42 3.72 -4.94
CA ARG A 30 21.03 3.66 -4.49
C ARG A 30 20.89 4.17 -3.04
N ALA A 31 21.84 3.84 -2.16
CA ALA A 31 21.88 4.33 -0.79
C ALA A 31 22.20 5.83 -0.70
N ALA A 32 23.05 6.35 -1.58
CA ALA A 32 23.36 7.78 -1.66
C ALA A 32 22.16 8.58 -2.19
N SER A 33 21.45 8.10 -3.21
CA SER A 33 20.22 8.73 -3.73
C SER A 33 19.12 8.76 -2.67
N SER A 34 18.90 7.67 -1.91
CA SER A 34 17.93 7.63 -0.81
C SER A 34 18.28 8.60 0.32
N ARG A 35 19.56 8.76 0.65
CA ARG A 35 20.02 9.71 1.68
C ARG A 35 19.87 11.16 1.26
N VAL A 36 20.10 11.48 0.00
CA VAL A 36 19.92 12.84 -0.55
C VAL A 36 18.43 13.21 -0.60
N VAL A 37 17.55 12.28 -1.00
CA VAL A 37 16.09 12.51 -0.99
C VAL A 37 15.58 12.67 0.46
N ALA A 38 16.05 11.83 1.40
CA ALA A 38 15.69 11.96 2.81
C ALA A 38 16.22 13.27 3.44
N ALA A 39 17.46 13.67 3.12
CA ALA A 39 18.03 14.91 3.61
C ALA A 39 17.31 16.16 3.05
N ARG A 40 16.85 16.11 1.78
CA ARG A 40 16.07 17.19 1.17
C ARG A 40 14.66 17.30 1.78
N ALA A 41 14.01 16.16 2.05
CA ALA A 41 12.71 16.14 2.72
C ALA A 41 12.77 16.66 4.18
N MET A 42 13.91 16.48 4.86
CA MET A 42 14.15 17.03 6.21
C MET A 42 14.36 18.56 6.20
N ALA A 43 14.84 19.14 5.09
CA ALA A 43 15.14 20.57 4.98
C ALA A 43 13.91 21.43 4.59
N GLU A 44 12.87 20.84 4.00
CA GLU A 44 11.72 21.58 3.46
C GLU A 44 10.47 21.55 4.37
N GLY A 45 10.50 20.83 5.50
CA GLY A 45 9.31 20.60 6.35
C GLY A 45 8.20 19.80 5.66
N PRO A 46 7.14 19.38 6.36
CA PRO A 46 6.05 18.65 5.74
C PRO A 46 5.30 19.53 4.75
N GLY A 47 5.09 19.01 3.53
CA GLY A 47 4.27 19.66 2.51
C GLY A 47 2.79 19.79 2.93
N PRO A 48 1.95 20.46 2.14
CA PRO A 48 0.53 20.67 2.46
C PRO A 48 -0.27 19.34 2.43
N PHE A 49 0.25 18.30 1.80
CA PHE A 49 -0.36 16.98 1.72
C PHE A 49 0.53 15.90 2.36
N PRO A 50 -0.05 14.79 2.85
CA PRO A 50 0.73 13.67 3.33
C PRO A 50 1.60 13.10 2.20
N GLU A 51 2.80 12.64 2.54
CA GLU A 51 3.63 11.92 1.56
C GLU A 51 3.12 10.49 1.33
N LEU A 52 2.39 9.92 2.32
CA LEU A 52 1.77 8.61 2.22
C LEU A 52 0.38 8.61 2.85
N ALA A 53 -0.66 8.40 2.03
CA ALA A 53 -1.99 8.08 2.52
C ALA A 53 -2.13 6.55 2.61
N VAL A 54 -2.42 6.05 3.80
CA VAL A 54 -2.50 4.61 4.11
C VAL A 54 -3.95 4.25 4.40
N PHE A 55 -4.44 3.20 3.75
CA PHE A 55 -5.81 2.71 3.90
C PHE A 55 -5.81 1.34 4.55
N ASP A 56 -6.62 1.15 5.59
CA ASP A 56 -7.16 -0.17 5.88
C ASP A 56 -8.10 -0.59 4.77
N LEU A 57 -8.28 -1.89 4.57
CA LEU A 57 -9.11 -2.40 3.48
C LEU A 57 -10.50 -2.81 3.96
N ASP A 58 -10.58 -3.79 4.85
CA ASP A 58 -11.82 -4.40 5.29
C ASP A 58 -12.68 -3.41 6.07
N ALA A 59 -13.97 -3.29 5.72
CA ALA A 59 -14.93 -2.34 6.28
C ALA A 59 -14.49 -0.86 6.29
N CYS A 60 -13.32 -0.53 5.69
CA CYS A 60 -12.78 0.82 5.55
C CYS A 60 -12.72 1.26 4.08
N PHE A 61 -11.83 0.66 3.30
CA PHE A 61 -11.69 0.96 1.88
C PHE A 61 -12.89 0.46 1.07
N TRP A 62 -13.35 -0.74 1.37
CA TRP A 62 -14.57 -1.36 0.84
C TRP A 62 -15.56 -1.73 1.94
N ASP A 63 -16.75 -2.16 1.56
CA ASP A 63 -17.89 -2.41 2.43
C ASP A 63 -17.91 -3.80 3.09
N GLU A 64 -16.98 -4.71 2.69
CA GLU A 64 -16.96 -6.09 3.16
C GLU A 64 -15.74 -6.42 4.05
N GLU A 65 -15.90 -7.48 4.83
CA GLU A 65 -14.84 -8.11 5.64
C GLU A 65 -14.34 -9.37 4.92
N MET A 66 -13.10 -9.36 4.45
CA MET A 66 -12.56 -10.45 3.62
C MET A 66 -12.56 -11.82 4.32
N TYR A 67 -12.49 -11.86 5.65
CA TYR A 67 -12.54 -13.13 6.40
C TYR A 67 -13.90 -13.83 6.33
N THR A 68 -14.98 -13.13 6.02
CA THR A 68 -16.33 -13.72 5.85
C THR A 68 -16.48 -14.41 4.51
N LEU A 69 -15.68 -14.05 3.53
CA LEU A 69 -15.77 -14.52 2.14
C LEU A 69 -15.07 -15.87 1.95
N ARG A 70 -15.48 -16.60 0.91
CA ARG A 70 -14.97 -17.96 0.66
C ARG A 70 -14.41 -18.16 -0.76
N ASP A 71 -14.76 -17.28 -1.68
CA ASP A 71 -14.43 -17.39 -3.10
C ASP A 71 -13.48 -16.29 -3.54
N ILE A 72 -12.50 -16.62 -4.36
CA ILE A 72 -11.70 -15.61 -5.08
C ILE A 72 -12.64 -14.84 -6.00
N VAL A 73 -12.42 -13.55 -6.15
CA VAL A 73 -13.21 -12.71 -7.04
C VAL A 73 -13.24 -13.28 -8.47
N ASP A 74 -14.45 -13.39 -9.00
CA ASP A 74 -14.69 -13.76 -10.41
C ASP A 74 -14.89 -12.50 -11.25
N PRO A 75 -13.92 -12.10 -12.10
CA PRO A 75 -14.07 -10.93 -12.95
C PRO A 75 -15.27 -10.98 -13.89
N ALA A 76 -15.69 -12.20 -14.33
CA ALA A 76 -16.81 -12.37 -15.25
C ALA A 76 -18.17 -12.09 -14.59
N LYS A 77 -18.27 -12.21 -13.28
CA LYS A 77 -19.48 -11.89 -12.49
C LYS A 77 -19.51 -10.45 -11.98
N SER A 78 -18.40 -9.72 -12.11
CA SER A 78 -18.29 -8.37 -11.56
C SER A 78 -19.29 -7.39 -12.18
N VAL A 79 -19.80 -6.48 -11.36
CA VAL A 79 -20.87 -5.58 -11.76
C VAL A 79 -20.29 -4.28 -12.30
N ARG A 80 -20.78 -3.86 -13.45
CA ARG A 80 -20.46 -2.54 -14.03
C ARG A 80 -21.53 -1.51 -13.68
N GLY A 81 -21.10 -0.26 -13.50
CA GLY A 81 -21.98 0.85 -13.18
C GLY A 81 -21.24 2.17 -13.23
N SER A 82 -21.90 3.24 -12.76
CA SER A 82 -21.32 4.58 -12.69
C SER A 82 -20.24 4.67 -11.63
N LEU A 83 -19.06 5.14 -12.00
CA LEU A 83 -17.94 5.45 -11.09
C LEU A 83 -18.06 6.85 -10.46
N GLY A 84 -19.15 7.56 -10.74
CA GLY A 84 -19.43 8.90 -10.24
C GLY A 84 -19.73 9.89 -11.34
N GLU A 85 -20.27 11.05 -10.94
CA GLU A 85 -20.64 12.11 -11.89
C GLU A 85 -19.40 12.59 -12.66
N GLY A 86 -19.50 12.59 -13.99
CA GLY A 86 -18.43 13.04 -14.88
C GLY A 86 -17.24 12.09 -15.02
N VAL A 87 -17.23 10.93 -14.32
CA VAL A 87 -16.12 9.97 -14.38
C VAL A 87 -16.33 8.93 -15.48
N GLY A 88 -17.53 8.38 -15.58
CA GLY A 88 -17.90 7.36 -16.56
C GLY A 88 -18.30 6.02 -15.91
N GLU A 89 -18.34 4.96 -16.72
CA GLU A 89 -18.73 3.62 -16.27
C GLU A 89 -17.52 2.70 -16.12
N GLY A 90 -17.56 1.84 -15.10
CA GLY A 90 -16.51 0.86 -14.84
C GLY A 90 -17.02 -0.26 -13.93
N VAL A 91 -16.11 -1.12 -13.46
CA VAL A 91 -16.43 -2.17 -12.49
C VAL A 91 -16.57 -1.54 -11.11
N VAL A 92 -17.81 -1.45 -10.61
CA VAL A 92 -18.15 -0.85 -9.30
C VAL A 92 -18.25 -1.87 -8.18
N SER A 93 -18.48 -3.16 -8.52
CA SER A 93 -18.50 -4.25 -7.53
C SER A 93 -17.77 -5.47 -8.05
N ALA A 94 -16.87 -6.01 -7.25
CA ALA A 94 -16.18 -7.26 -7.47
C ALA A 94 -16.93 -8.40 -6.76
N MET A 95 -17.21 -9.51 -7.45
CA MET A 95 -18.03 -10.60 -6.91
C MET A 95 -17.16 -11.72 -6.34
N SER A 96 -17.31 -11.98 -5.04
CA SER A 96 -16.76 -13.16 -4.36
C SER A 96 -17.91 -14.15 -4.11
N GLY A 97 -18.06 -15.17 -4.97
CA GLY A 97 -19.28 -15.98 -5.00
C GLY A 97 -20.49 -15.11 -5.32
N ASP A 98 -21.43 -15.03 -4.37
CA ASP A 98 -22.65 -14.22 -4.50
C ASP A 98 -22.56 -12.89 -3.68
N VAL A 99 -21.41 -12.61 -3.08
CA VAL A 99 -21.18 -11.38 -2.29
C VAL A 99 -20.48 -10.34 -3.15
N ALA A 100 -21.06 -9.13 -3.17
CA ALA A 100 -20.52 -7.97 -3.88
C ALA A 100 -19.58 -7.18 -2.95
N ILE A 101 -18.39 -6.90 -3.40
CA ILE A 101 -17.40 -6.04 -2.72
C ILE A 101 -17.38 -4.70 -3.46
N SER A 102 -17.68 -3.60 -2.79
CA SER A 102 -17.72 -2.27 -3.40
C SER A 102 -16.88 -1.26 -2.63
N ILE A 103 -16.19 -0.38 -3.35
CA ILE A 103 -15.34 0.65 -2.73
C ILE A 103 -16.23 1.71 -2.06
N ASN A 104 -15.90 2.06 -0.82
CA ASN A 104 -16.57 3.13 -0.09
C ASN A 104 -16.38 4.50 -0.78
N PRO A 105 -17.40 5.40 -0.72
CA PRO A 105 -17.39 6.65 -1.49
C PRO A 105 -16.16 7.54 -1.27
N GLY A 106 -15.68 7.63 -0.03
CA GLY A 106 -14.50 8.42 0.30
C GLY A 106 -13.20 7.80 -0.22
N ALA A 107 -13.11 6.47 -0.21
CA ALA A 107 -11.97 5.75 -0.77
C ALA A 107 -11.93 5.88 -2.31
N LEU A 108 -13.10 5.74 -2.96
CA LEU A 108 -13.21 5.94 -4.41
C LEU A 108 -12.79 7.37 -4.78
N LYS A 109 -13.34 8.40 -4.10
CA LYS A 109 -12.96 9.81 -4.30
C LYS A 109 -11.45 10.03 -4.11
N ALA A 110 -10.89 9.50 -3.02
CA ALA A 110 -9.46 9.63 -2.72
C ALA A 110 -8.58 9.12 -3.86
N LEU A 111 -8.90 7.91 -4.38
CA LEU A 111 -8.13 7.31 -5.47
C LEU A 111 -8.35 8.02 -6.81
N GLN A 112 -9.56 8.50 -7.09
CA GLN A 112 -9.85 9.29 -8.29
C GLN A 112 -9.08 10.62 -8.29
N GLU A 113 -9.10 11.35 -7.18
CA GLU A 113 -8.36 12.60 -7.02
C GLU A 113 -6.84 12.39 -7.08
N TYR A 114 -6.34 11.30 -6.47
CA TYR A 114 -4.94 10.91 -6.56
C TYR A 114 -4.53 10.56 -7.99
N HIS A 115 -5.32 9.75 -8.69
CA HIS A 115 -5.11 9.41 -10.09
C HIS A 115 -5.09 10.65 -10.99
N ALA A 116 -5.95 11.64 -10.72
CA ALA A 116 -5.98 12.92 -11.42
C ALA A 116 -4.80 13.86 -11.08
N GLY A 117 -3.89 13.47 -10.19
CA GLY A 117 -2.71 14.26 -9.81
C GLY A 117 -3.01 15.43 -8.86
N LYS A 118 -4.15 15.41 -8.15
CA LYS A 118 -4.58 16.51 -7.25
C LYS A 118 -3.64 16.73 -6.05
N TYR A 119 -2.84 15.71 -5.70
CA TYR A 119 -1.99 15.70 -4.50
C TYR A 119 -0.51 15.52 -4.85
N PRO A 120 0.20 16.58 -5.32
CA PRO A 120 1.62 16.47 -5.68
C PRO A 120 2.46 15.96 -4.53
N GLY A 121 3.31 14.96 -4.81
CA GLY A 121 4.21 14.34 -3.82
C GLY A 121 3.56 13.27 -2.93
N MET A 122 2.24 13.16 -2.87
CA MET A 122 1.55 12.09 -2.16
C MET A 122 1.68 10.77 -2.92
N ARG A 123 1.78 9.68 -2.18
CA ARG A 123 1.65 8.29 -2.65
C ARG A 123 0.65 7.57 -1.77
N ILE A 124 0.20 6.39 -2.19
CA ILE A 124 -0.80 5.63 -1.45
C ILE A 124 -0.29 4.23 -1.08
N ALA A 125 -0.79 3.71 0.03
CA ALA A 125 -0.47 2.39 0.56
C ALA A 125 -1.69 1.73 1.20
N ALA A 126 -1.63 0.40 1.36
CA ALA A 126 -2.58 -0.37 2.15
C ALA A 126 -1.91 -0.95 3.40
N ALA A 127 -2.65 -0.99 4.52
CA ALA A 127 -2.27 -1.64 5.76
C ALA A 127 -3.47 -2.42 6.32
N SER A 128 -3.70 -3.64 5.82
CA SER A 128 -4.83 -4.49 6.20
C SER A 128 -4.38 -5.72 6.97
N SER A 129 -5.07 -6.00 8.07
CA SER A 129 -4.82 -7.19 8.91
C SER A 129 -5.68 -8.39 8.51
N ALA A 130 -5.91 -8.61 7.21
CA ALA A 130 -6.64 -9.77 6.69
C ALA A 130 -6.14 -11.07 7.34
N ASP A 131 -7.05 -11.83 7.98
CA ASP A 131 -6.68 -12.85 8.99
C ASP A 131 -6.24 -14.19 8.41
N THR A 132 -6.58 -14.48 7.16
CA THR A 132 -6.24 -15.75 6.51
C THR A 132 -5.56 -15.53 5.16
N PRO A 133 -4.76 -16.50 4.67
CA PRO A 133 -4.21 -16.45 3.32
C PRO A 133 -5.28 -16.35 2.23
N LEU A 134 -6.49 -16.92 2.47
CA LEU A 134 -7.60 -16.80 1.54
C LEU A 134 -8.14 -15.35 1.51
N ALA A 135 -8.37 -14.73 2.68
CA ALA A 135 -8.79 -13.33 2.80
C ALA A 135 -7.83 -12.38 2.06
N VAL A 136 -6.51 -12.58 2.23
CA VAL A 136 -5.48 -11.82 1.50
C VAL A 136 -5.64 -11.97 -0.02
N ARG A 137 -5.86 -13.20 -0.50
CA ARG A 137 -6.04 -13.47 -1.93
C ARG A 137 -7.32 -12.84 -2.48
N ILE A 138 -8.42 -12.92 -1.73
CA ILE A 138 -9.70 -12.29 -2.09
C ILE A 138 -9.51 -10.77 -2.19
N GLY A 139 -8.95 -10.12 -1.16
CA GLY A 139 -8.70 -8.69 -1.17
C GLY A 139 -7.80 -8.25 -2.34
N ARG A 140 -6.70 -8.97 -2.60
CA ARG A 140 -5.85 -8.67 -3.75
C ARG A 140 -6.58 -8.84 -5.08
N SER A 141 -7.40 -9.89 -5.24
CA SER A 141 -8.19 -10.08 -6.46
C SER A 141 -9.29 -9.02 -6.64
N ALA A 142 -9.87 -8.51 -5.54
CA ALA A 142 -10.81 -7.40 -5.61
C ALA A 142 -10.14 -6.11 -6.10
N LEU A 143 -8.93 -5.79 -5.62
CA LEU A 143 -8.15 -4.64 -6.10
C LEU A 143 -7.80 -4.75 -7.59
N ASP A 144 -7.61 -5.96 -8.11
CA ASP A 144 -7.29 -6.20 -9.53
C ASP A 144 -8.51 -6.01 -10.46
N VAL A 145 -9.74 -5.99 -9.93
CA VAL A 145 -10.99 -5.93 -10.68
C VAL A 145 -11.74 -4.61 -10.53
N LEU A 146 -11.82 -4.08 -9.30
CA LEU A 146 -12.53 -2.82 -9.02
C LEU A 146 -11.87 -1.65 -9.74
N GLU A 147 -12.65 -0.91 -10.54
CA GLU A 147 -12.16 0.25 -11.30
C GLU A 147 -12.34 1.56 -10.52
N ILE A 148 -11.35 2.43 -10.64
CA ILE A 148 -11.35 3.78 -10.05
C ILE A 148 -11.79 4.82 -11.08
N VAL A 149 -11.29 4.70 -12.29
CA VAL A 149 -11.76 5.38 -13.50
C VAL A 149 -11.87 4.34 -14.61
N PRO A 150 -12.60 4.58 -15.69
CA PRO A 150 -12.81 3.58 -16.73
C PRO A 150 -11.50 2.95 -17.21
N GLY A 151 -11.39 1.62 -17.09
CA GLY A 151 -10.22 0.84 -17.51
C GLY A 151 -9.01 0.91 -16.58
N VAL A 152 -9.09 1.58 -15.42
CA VAL A 152 -7.99 1.67 -14.44
C VAL A 152 -8.43 1.09 -13.11
N THR A 153 -7.83 -0.02 -12.71
CA THR A 153 -8.19 -0.72 -11.47
C THR A 153 -7.58 -0.06 -10.23
N ALA A 154 -8.14 -0.36 -9.06
CA ALA A 154 -7.60 0.07 -7.77
C ALA A 154 -6.13 -0.36 -7.61
N ARG A 155 -5.79 -1.59 -8.02
CA ARG A 155 -4.41 -2.10 -8.00
C ARG A 155 -3.46 -1.22 -8.80
N GLN A 156 -3.88 -0.78 -9.99
CA GLN A 156 -3.07 0.10 -10.83
C GLN A 156 -2.89 1.47 -10.20
N VAL A 157 -3.92 2.01 -9.55
CA VAL A 157 -3.82 3.29 -8.83
C VAL A 157 -2.89 3.17 -7.62
N PHE A 158 -2.95 2.09 -6.84
CA PHE A 158 -1.99 1.83 -5.75
C PHE A 158 -0.54 1.69 -6.25
N ALA A 159 -0.33 1.31 -7.50
CA ALA A 159 1.00 1.21 -8.10
C ALA A 159 1.57 2.54 -8.62
N LEU A 160 0.73 3.60 -8.74
CA LEU A 160 1.19 4.90 -9.23
C LEU A 160 2.21 5.54 -8.27
N GLY A 161 3.22 6.19 -8.85
CA GLY A 161 4.29 6.84 -8.08
C GLY A 161 5.32 5.88 -7.46
N TRP A 162 5.19 4.56 -7.71
CA TRP A 162 6.14 3.54 -7.27
C TRP A 162 6.94 2.96 -8.46
N PRO A 163 8.14 2.42 -8.23
CA PRO A 163 8.87 1.69 -9.25
C PRO A 163 8.07 0.49 -9.77
N LYS A 164 8.21 0.17 -11.05
CA LYS A 164 7.54 -1.00 -11.64
C LYS A 164 7.83 -2.28 -10.84
N GLY A 165 6.76 -2.98 -10.44
CA GLY A 165 6.84 -4.21 -9.66
C GLY A 165 7.10 -4.00 -8.16
N PHE A 166 7.08 -2.77 -7.67
CA PHE A 166 7.11 -2.51 -6.24
C PHE A 166 5.79 -2.89 -5.58
N ASP A 167 5.84 -3.63 -4.49
CA ASP A 167 4.69 -4.08 -3.70
C ASP A 167 4.86 -3.76 -2.19
N GLY A 168 5.93 -3.05 -1.82
CA GLY A 168 6.22 -2.68 -0.44
C GLY A 168 5.19 -1.73 0.20
N ASN A 169 4.37 -1.07 -0.61
CA ASN A 169 3.25 -0.26 -0.17
C ASN A 169 1.96 -1.06 0.12
N MET A 170 1.93 -2.38 -0.17
CA MET A 170 0.75 -3.23 -0.03
C MET A 170 0.93 -4.22 1.12
N GLN A 171 0.86 -3.73 2.36
CA GLN A 171 1.00 -4.53 3.56
C GLN A 171 -0.36 -5.15 3.93
N ILE A 172 -0.64 -6.33 3.37
CA ILE A 172 -1.93 -7.02 3.51
C ILE A 172 -1.72 -8.41 4.09
N GLY A 173 -2.29 -8.67 5.27
CA GLY A 173 -2.28 -9.98 5.92
C GLY A 173 -1.80 -9.96 7.37
N ARG A 174 -1.76 -11.17 7.97
CA ARG A 174 -1.25 -11.44 9.32
C ARG A 174 -0.13 -12.48 9.34
N THR A 175 0.24 -13.02 8.17
CA THR A 175 1.37 -13.96 8.10
C THR A 175 2.67 -13.24 8.38
N PRO A 176 3.54 -13.74 9.25
CA PRO A 176 4.82 -13.09 9.53
C PRO A 176 5.58 -12.71 8.25
N PRO A 177 6.16 -11.50 8.20
CA PRO A 177 6.41 -10.58 9.31
C PRO A 177 5.21 -9.72 9.74
N LEU A 178 4.03 -9.85 9.13
CA LEU A 178 2.82 -9.12 9.51
C LEU A 178 2.13 -9.77 10.72
N SER A 179 1.28 -9.01 11.42
CA SER A 179 0.46 -9.46 12.55
C SER A 179 -0.86 -8.65 12.60
N SER A 180 -1.72 -8.92 13.58
CA SER A 180 -2.91 -8.10 13.83
C SER A 180 -2.59 -6.69 14.34
N ASN A 181 -1.39 -6.48 14.88
CA ASN A 181 -0.98 -5.17 15.39
C ASN A 181 -0.28 -4.34 14.30
N LYS A 182 -1.03 -3.45 13.66
CA LYS A 182 -0.53 -2.60 12.58
C LYS A 182 0.62 -1.70 13.00
N SER A 183 0.62 -1.20 14.26
CA SER A 183 1.68 -0.33 14.75
C SER A 183 3.03 -1.04 14.95
N GLN A 184 3.01 -2.35 15.20
CA GLN A 184 4.22 -3.16 15.39
C GLN A 184 4.77 -3.76 14.10
N THR A 185 3.94 -3.92 13.07
CA THR A 185 4.35 -4.63 11.85
C THR A 185 4.12 -3.81 10.58
N HIS A 186 2.87 -3.52 10.21
CA HIS A 186 2.55 -2.87 8.94
C HIS A 186 3.22 -1.51 8.80
N PHE A 187 3.10 -0.64 9.78
CA PHE A 187 3.65 0.72 9.71
C PHE A 187 5.19 0.77 9.76
N PRO A 188 5.90 0.01 10.61
CA PRO A 188 7.36 -0.10 10.53
C PRO A 188 7.85 -0.62 9.18
N ILE A 189 7.14 -1.60 8.59
CA ILE A 189 7.47 -2.11 7.26
C ILE A 189 7.20 -1.04 6.19
N LEU A 190 6.04 -0.35 6.22
CA LEU A 190 5.75 0.76 5.33
C LEU A 190 6.83 1.85 5.40
N LYS A 191 7.23 2.30 6.62
CA LYS A 191 8.32 3.26 6.78
C LYS A 191 9.61 2.77 6.12
N LYS A 192 9.98 1.52 6.35
CA LYS A 192 11.21 0.91 5.80
C LYS A 192 11.16 0.82 4.27
N GLU A 193 10.08 0.29 3.72
CA GLU A 193 9.95 0.01 2.28
C GLU A 193 9.74 1.29 1.46
N THR A 194 8.97 2.25 2.00
CA THR A 194 8.63 3.49 1.29
C THR A 194 9.60 4.64 1.54
N GLY A 195 10.34 4.60 2.65
CA GLY A 195 11.21 5.69 3.10
C GLY A 195 10.45 6.89 3.68
N VAL A 196 9.13 6.82 3.85
CA VAL A 196 8.30 7.91 4.40
C VAL A 196 8.29 7.85 5.91
N GLY A 197 8.58 8.97 6.59
CA GLY A 197 8.49 9.09 8.06
C GLY A 197 7.05 8.99 8.55
N PHE A 198 6.86 8.52 9.77
CA PHE A 198 5.53 8.36 10.36
C PHE A 198 4.75 9.66 10.46
N ASP A 199 5.42 10.76 10.76
CA ASP A 199 4.86 12.11 10.85
C ASP A 199 4.34 12.64 9.51
N ARG A 200 4.72 12.01 8.39
CA ARG A 200 4.30 12.36 7.03
C ARG A 200 3.25 11.40 6.45
N MET A 201 2.67 10.55 7.30
CA MET A 201 1.61 9.61 6.93
C MET A 201 0.23 10.11 7.40
N LEU A 202 -0.81 9.74 6.62
CA LEU A 202 -2.22 9.86 6.96
C LEU A 202 -2.84 8.47 6.88
N PHE A 203 -3.57 8.05 7.92
CA PHE A 203 -4.11 6.69 8.02
C PHE A 203 -5.62 6.69 8.29
N PHE A 204 -6.32 5.80 7.60
CA PHE A 204 -7.75 5.55 7.74
C PHE A 204 -8.00 4.11 8.13
N ASP A 205 -8.87 3.88 9.13
CA ASP A 205 -9.19 2.55 9.66
C ASP A 205 -10.58 2.59 10.32
N ASP A 206 -11.41 1.58 10.10
CA ASP A 206 -12.73 1.46 10.70
C ASP A 206 -12.70 1.28 12.22
N CYS A 207 -11.61 0.69 12.73
CA CYS A 207 -11.36 0.38 14.13
C CYS A 207 -12.40 -0.57 14.77
N ASN A 208 -13.10 -1.40 13.98
CA ASN A 208 -14.12 -2.31 14.46
C ASN A 208 -13.56 -3.44 15.36
N TRP A 209 -12.32 -3.87 15.11
CA TRP A 209 -11.66 -4.96 15.84
C TRP A 209 -10.57 -4.50 16.81
N GLY A 210 -10.54 -3.23 17.12
CA GLY A 210 -9.58 -2.62 18.03
C GLY A 210 -9.20 -1.20 17.61
N ASP A 211 -8.63 -0.44 18.52
CA ASP A 211 -8.26 0.94 18.23
C ASP A 211 -6.93 1.02 17.49
N HIS A 212 -6.93 0.59 16.23
CA HIS A 212 -5.75 0.64 15.36
C HIS A 212 -5.29 2.08 15.14
N CYS A 213 -6.21 3.03 15.04
CA CYS A 213 -5.88 4.45 14.93
C CYS A 213 -5.05 4.94 16.12
N ALA A 214 -5.53 4.71 17.36
CA ALA A 214 -4.78 5.10 18.54
C ALA A 214 -3.45 4.32 18.67
N ALA A 215 -3.46 3.01 18.38
CA ALA A 215 -2.26 2.20 18.43
C ALA A 215 -1.18 2.70 17.46
N VAL A 216 -1.55 3.08 16.24
CA VAL A 216 -0.65 3.60 15.22
C VAL A 216 -0.18 5.02 15.57
N ALA A 217 -1.08 5.91 15.98
CA ALA A 217 -0.71 7.28 16.33
C ALA A 217 0.28 7.34 17.51
N ASN A 218 0.12 6.46 18.51
CA ASN A 218 0.94 6.44 19.72
C ASN A 218 2.18 5.54 19.60
N GLY A 219 2.06 4.42 18.86
CA GLY A 219 3.13 3.44 18.72
C GLY A 219 4.11 3.72 17.58
N CYS A 220 3.70 4.49 16.58
CA CYS A 220 4.51 4.83 15.42
C CYS A 220 4.89 6.32 15.46
N GLN A 221 5.93 6.64 16.21
CA GLN A 221 6.42 8.02 16.33
C GLN A 221 7.73 8.19 15.57
N ASP A 222 7.85 9.31 14.86
CA ASP A 222 9.11 9.71 14.25
C ASP A 222 10.15 10.05 15.32
N GLU A 223 11.40 9.70 15.08
CA GLU A 223 12.46 9.86 16.08
C GLU A 223 12.82 11.33 16.35
N VAL A 224 12.63 12.21 15.37
CA VAL A 224 12.98 13.63 15.44
C VAL A 224 11.78 14.45 15.90
N THR A 225 10.66 14.36 15.17
CA THR A 225 9.47 15.18 15.41
C THR A 225 8.64 14.69 16.59
N LYS A 226 8.83 13.45 17.04
CA LYS A 226 8.00 12.76 18.06
C LYS A 226 6.51 12.65 17.68
N LEU A 227 6.18 12.83 16.42
CA LEU A 227 4.83 12.75 15.89
C LEU A 227 4.59 11.40 15.18
N GLY A 228 3.40 10.86 15.39
CA GLY A 228 2.91 9.72 14.65
C GLY A 228 2.15 10.12 13.38
N PRO A 229 1.58 9.16 12.64
CA PRO A 229 0.64 9.43 11.56
C PRO A 229 -0.54 10.29 12.03
N VAL A 230 -1.09 11.11 11.14
CA VAL A 230 -2.47 11.60 11.32
C VAL A 230 -3.40 10.42 11.09
N VAL A 231 -4.38 10.22 11.98
CA VAL A 231 -5.29 9.09 11.92
C VAL A 231 -6.74 9.55 11.87
N VAL A 232 -7.57 8.86 11.11
CA VAL A 232 -9.00 9.12 11.02
C VAL A 232 -9.75 7.79 11.13
N ARG A 233 -10.65 7.69 12.12
CA ARG A 233 -11.56 6.55 12.26
C ARG A 233 -12.68 6.64 11.24
N THR A 234 -13.02 5.52 10.63
CA THR A 234 -14.04 5.38 9.58
C THR A 234 -15.04 4.27 9.91
N PRO A 235 -15.78 4.38 11.03
CA PRO A 235 -16.60 3.28 11.58
C PRO A 235 -17.78 2.85 10.69
N ARG A 236 -18.01 3.52 9.58
CA ARG A 236 -19.00 3.19 8.56
C ARG A 236 -18.40 3.10 7.18
N GLY A 237 -17.15 2.66 7.12
CA GLY A 237 -16.31 2.77 5.92
C GLY A 237 -15.87 4.20 5.65
N LEU A 238 -14.86 4.38 4.83
CA LEU A 238 -14.31 5.69 4.50
C LEU A 238 -15.30 6.49 3.63
N GLN A 239 -15.94 7.48 4.25
CA GLN A 239 -16.83 8.40 3.57
C GLN A 239 -16.07 9.65 3.07
N VAL A 240 -16.68 10.42 2.19
CA VAL A 240 -16.09 11.64 1.62
C VAL A 240 -15.67 12.63 2.73
N ALA A 241 -16.52 12.78 3.75
CA ALA A 241 -16.23 13.70 4.86
C ALA A 241 -15.01 13.29 5.68
N GLU A 242 -14.77 11.98 5.89
CA GLU A 242 -13.60 11.49 6.60
C GLU A 242 -12.32 11.67 5.76
N TRP A 243 -12.39 11.47 4.43
CA TRP A 243 -11.28 11.77 3.55
C TRP A 243 -10.86 13.24 3.64
N GLU A 244 -11.81 14.16 3.45
CA GLU A 244 -11.58 15.60 3.51
C GLU A 244 -11.07 16.04 4.89
N LYS A 245 -11.67 15.51 5.97
CA LYS A 245 -11.21 15.73 7.35
C LYS A 245 -9.76 15.29 7.55
N GLY A 246 -9.37 14.13 7.03
CA GLY A 246 -8.00 13.62 7.14
C GLY A 246 -6.98 14.56 6.50
N LEU A 247 -7.27 15.02 5.28
CA LEU A 247 -6.43 16.00 4.58
C LEU A 247 -6.35 17.33 5.35
N GLN A 248 -7.46 17.82 5.89
CA GLN A 248 -7.50 19.05 6.68
C GLN A 248 -6.66 18.92 7.97
N LEU A 249 -6.83 17.84 8.73
CA LEU A 249 -6.05 17.57 9.94
C LEU A 249 -4.54 17.53 9.65
N TYR A 250 -4.16 16.90 8.54
CA TYR A 250 -2.76 16.85 8.13
C TYR A 250 -2.22 18.24 7.78
N THR A 251 -2.96 18.98 6.96
CA THR A 251 -2.59 20.36 6.55
C THR A 251 -2.44 21.29 7.76
N ASP A 252 -3.38 21.23 8.70
CA ASP A 252 -3.35 22.06 9.91
C ASP A 252 -2.14 21.72 10.80
N ARG A 253 -1.81 20.43 10.91
CA ARG A 253 -0.60 20.00 11.62
C ARG A 253 0.66 20.49 10.93
N ALA A 254 0.75 20.37 9.61
CA ALA A 254 1.90 20.83 8.84
C ALA A 254 2.13 22.34 8.99
N ARG A 255 1.06 23.15 8.93
CA ARG A 255 1.14 24.61 9.16
C ARG A 255 1.66 24.97 10.56
N LYS A 256 1.17 24.28 11.61
CA LYS A 256 1.62 24.51 12.98
C LYS A 256 3.12 24.24 13.15
N LEU A 257 3.64 23.21 12.50
CA LEU A 257 5.07 22.89 12.54
C LEU A 257 5.92 23.95 11.84
N GLN A 258 5.46 24.47 10.70
CA GLN A 258 6.14 25.55 9.97
C GLN A 258 6.18 26.88 10.75
N THR A 259 5.15 27.17 11.55
CA THR A 259 5.11 28.40 12.36
C THR A 259 5.88 28.30 13.68
N ALA A 260 6.26 27.09 14.11
CA ALA A 260 7.01 26.84 15.33
C ALA A 260 8.53 26.70 15.11
N SER A 261 8.95 26.66 13.85
CA SER A 261 10.37 26.60 13.41
C SER A 261 10.90 27.98 13.10
#